data_512e36474739939fee10bf324b84be02
#
_entry.id   512e36474739939fee10bf324b84be02
#
_cell.length_a   1.000
_cell.length_b   1.000
_cell.length_c   1.000
_cell.angle_alpha   90.00
_cell.angle_beta   90.00
_cell.angle_gamma   90.00
#
_symmetry.space_group_name_H-M   'P 1'
#
loop_
_entity.id
_entity.type
_entity.pdbx_description
1 polymer ?
#
loop_
_entity_poly.entity_id
_entity_poly.type
_entity_poly.pdbx_seq_one_letter_code
_entity_poly.pdbx_strand_id
1 'polypeptide(L)'
;RSEHISILVANNTVITFTESNNPVFEAAHKALLSNMLNIRKKGSGLLLAFLLNTIIANLVESASKVEEILEDIEETLLDPKNDQGNMGSLIQQHRHEYMIIRKNSLPLKDQFSKLLRTENGIITPDILPIYNDLQDQLQFVIQTTESCREITSSLVDLYISNNDLRMNA
;
A
#
# COMPACT_ATOMS: atom_id res chain seq x y z
N ARG A 1 -3.42 12.20 -0.50
CA ARG A 1 -2.37 13.00 -1.18
C ARG A 1 -1.14 12.11 -1.31
N SER A 2 -0.63 11.87 -2.51
CA SER A 2 0.61 11.13 -2.73
C SER A 2 1.81 12.03 -2.44
N GLU A 3 2.83 11.48 -1.80
CA GLU A 3 4.09 12.16 -1.48
C GLU A 3 5.23 11.44 -2.19
N HIS A 4 6.17 12.20 -2.76
CA HIS A 4 7.37 11.63 -3.35
C HIS A 4 8.44 11.43 -2.28
N ILE A 5 8.97 10.23 -2.24
CA ILE A 5 10.07 9.85 -1.36
C ILE A 5 11.22 9.35 -2.24
N SER A 6 12.40 9.91 -2.05
CA SER A 6 13.63 9.46 -2.71
C SER A 6 14.61 8.92 -1.67
N ILE A 7 15.21 7.77 -1.95
CA ILE A 7 16.20 7.13 -1.08
C ILE A 7 17.46 6.86 -1.89
N LEU A 8 18.56 7.44 -1.45
CA LEU A 8 19.90 7.18 -2.01
C LEU A 8 20.67 6.30 -1.04
N VAL A 9 21.21 5.20 -1.53
CA VAL A 9 21.94 4.22 -0.71
C VAL A 9 23.33 4.03 -1.24
N ALA A 10 24.31 4.14 -0.35
CA ALA A 10 25.70 3.78 -0.57
C ALA A 10 26.15 2.80 0.54
N ASN A 11 27.39 2.29 0.45
CA ASN A 11 27.88 1.22 1.34
C ASN A 11 27.61 1.45 2.84
N ASN A 12 27.79 2.68 3.33
CA ASN A 12 27.60 3.02 4.74
C ASN A 12 26.69 4.24 4.97
N THR A 13 25.96 4.66 3.95
CA THR A 13 25.17 5.90 3.99
C THR A 13 23.84 5.69 3.32
N VAL A 14 22.77 6.15 3.96
CA VAL A 14 21.44 6.25 3.37
C VAL A 14 20.98 7.70 3.51
N ILE A 15 20.56 8.30 2.40
CA ILE A 15 20.02 9.66 2.36
C ILE A 15 18.57 9.57 1.90
N THR A 16 17.67 10.20 2.64
CA THR A 16 16.25 10.24 2.32
C THR A 16 15.83 11.68 2.02
N PHE A 17 14.99 11.84 1.00
CA PHE A 17 14.38 13.11 0.64
C PHE A 17 12.85 12.92 0.68
N THR A 18 12.16 13.82 1.39
CA THR A 18 10.71 13.86 1.49
C THR A 18 10.23 15.26 1.12
N GLU A 19 9.04 15.37 0.52
CA GLU A 19 8.46 16.67 0.12
C GLU A 19 7.85 17.43 1.30
N SER A 20 7.54 16.73 2.38
CA SER A 20 6.93 17.32 3.57
C SER A 20 7.67 16.89 4.85
N ASN A 21 7.38 17.59 5.94
CA ASN A 21 7.85 17.21 7.28
C ASN A 21 7.09 15.99 7.84
N ASN A 22 6.68 15.06 7.00
CA ASN A 22 6.00 13.85 7.42
C ASN A 22 6.95 12.95 8.21
N PRO A 23 6.60 12.50 9.43
CA PRO A 23 7.44 11.65 10.26
C PRO A 23 7.53 10.19 9.76
N VAL A 24 7.35 9.96 8.45
CA VAL A 24 7.32 8.62 7.84
C VAL A 24 8.51 7.75 8.23
N PHE A 25 9.67 8.35 8.45
CA PHE A 25 10.89 7.64 8.83
C PHE A 25 11.26 7.73 10.32
N GLU A 26 10.36 8.25 11.15
CA GLU A 26 10.63 8.38 12.59
C GLU A 26 10.91 7.03 13.26
N ALA A 27 10.20 5.98 12.86
CA ALA A 27 10.42 4.61 13.36
C ALA A 27 11.82 4.09 13.00
N ALA A 28 12.28 4.34 11.77
CA ALA A 28 13.63 3.97 11.34
C ALA A 28 14.71 4.76 12.10
N HIS A 29 14.46 6.05 12.35
CA HIS A 29 15.36 6.87 13.16
C HIS A 29 15.45 6.37 14.61
N LYS A 30 14.33 6.03 15.24
CA LYS A 30 14.29 5.40 16.58
C LYS A 30 15.04 4.06 16.60
N ALA A 31 14.85 3.22 15.58
CA ALA A 31 15.58 1.95 15.46
C ALA A 31 17.09 2.14 15.36
N LEU A 32 17.55 3.16 14.62
CA LEU A 32 18.97 3.54 14.55
C LEU A 32 19.52 4.02 15.90
N LEU A 33 18.78 4.88 16.61
CA LEU A 33 19.20 5.41 17.90
C LEU A 33 19.31 4.31 18.95
N SER A 34 18.36 3.39 18.99
CA SER A 34 18.34 2.25 19.92
C SER A 34 19.23 1.08 19.49
N ASN A 35 19.85 1.17 18.31
CA ASN A 35 20.63 0.07 17.69
C ASN A 35 19.84 -1.26 17.64
N MET A 36 18.53 -1.17 17.34
CA MET A 36 17.65 -2.32 17.23
C MET A 36 18.22 -3.33 16.20
N LEU A 37 18.22 -4.62 16.56
CA LEU A 37 18.77 -5.70 15.73
C LEU A 37 20.22 -5.48 15.25
N ASN A 38 21.00 -4.68 15.97
CA ASN A 38 22.36 -4.29 15.58
C ASN A 38 22.41 -3.60 14.20
N ILE A 39 21.40 -2.83 13.87
CA ILE A 39 21.23 -2.18 12.56
C ILE A 39 22.48 -1.37 12.13
N ARG A 40 23.19 -0.77 13.10
CA ARG A 40 24.41 0.00 12.84
C ARG A 40 25.58 -0.86 12.34
N LYS A 41 25.58 -2.17 12.65
CA LYS A 41 26.64 -3.10 12.25
C LYS A 41 26.33 -3.88 10.98
N LYS A 42 25.04 -3.92 10.59
CA LYS A 42 24.58 -4.72 9.45
C LYS A 42 24.56 -3.97 8.12
N GLY A 43 25.06 -2.73 8.11
CA GLY A 43 25.22 -1.94 6.88
C GLY A 43 23.93 -1.26 6.43
N SER A 44 24.04 -0.53 5.32
CA SER A 44 22.96 0.27 4.73
C SER A 44 21.78 -0.57 4.21
N GLY A 45 22.02 -1.84 3.85
CA GLY A 45 20.99 -2.73 3.34
C GLY A 45 19.87 -3.02 4.35
N LEU A 46 20.22 -3.26 5.61
CA LEU A 46 19.20 -3.45 6.64
C LEU A 46 18.44 -2.16 6.94
N LEU A 47 19.10 -1.01 6.97
CA LEU A 47 18.45 0.28 7.14
C LEU A 47 17.50 0.57 5.98
N LEU A 48 17.90 0.31 4.74
CA LEU A 48 17.03 0.43 3.56
C LEU A 48 15.78 -0.45 3.72
N ALA A 49 15.93 -1.69 4.17
CA ALA A 49 14.81 -2.59 4.41
C ALA A 49 13.81 -2.01 5.43
N PHE A 50 14.29 -1.38 6.52
CA PHE A 50 13.42 -0.69 7.49
C PHE A 50 12.65 0.47 6.87
N LEU A 51 13.32 1.29 6.05
CA LEU A 51 12.68 2.41 5.36
C LEU A 51 11.60 1.93 4.38
N LEU A 52 11.94 0.92 3.58
CA LEU A 52 11.01 0.30 2.63
C LEU A 52 9.83 -0.36 3.34
N ASN A 53 10.08 -1.03 4.46
CA ASN A 53 9.02 -1.64 5.26
C ASN A 53 8.00 -0.60 5.74
N THR A 54 8.45 0.58 6.18
CA THR A 54 7.54 1.65 6.59
C THR A 54 6.63 2.09 5.44
N ILE A 55 7.18 2.27 4.25
CA ILE A 55 6.42 2.66 3.06
C ILE A 55 5.43 1.56 2.64
N ILE A 56 5.89 0.32 2.57
CA ILE A 56 5.09 -0.82 2.13
C ILE A 56 3.99 -1.14 3.15
N ALA A 57 4.27 -1.07 4.45
CA ALA A 57 3.27 -1.26 5.49
C ALA A 57 2.13 -0.24 5.39
N ASN A 58 2.44 1.02 5.10
CA ASN A 58 1.43 2.05 4.86
C ASN A 58 0.58 1.76 3.61
N LEU A 59 1.17 1.19 2.55
CA LEU A 59 0.43 0.77 1.37
C LEU A 59 -0.50 -0.41 1.68
N VAL A 60 -0.04 -1.39 2.45
CA VAL A 60 -0.84 -2.54 2.92
C VAL A 60 -2.04 -2.05 3.73
N GLU A 61 -1.80 -1.22 4.73
CA GLU A 61 -2.87 -0.66 5.58
C GLU A 61 -3.89 0.12 4.76
N SER A 62 -3.42 0.99 3.85
CA SER A 62 -4.29 1.79 3.00
C SER A 62 -5.14 0.93 2.06
N ALA A 63 -4.57 -0.10 1.45
CA ALA A 63 -5.28 -1.00 0.55
C ALA A 63 -6.34 -1.82 1.31
N SER A 64 -5.97 -2.42 2.44
CA SER A 64 -6.88 -3.20 3.28
C SER A 64 -8.05 -2.37 3.80
N LYS A 65 -7.79 -1.11 4.19
CA LYS A 65 -8.85 -0.22 4.65
C LYS A 65 -9.85 0.13 3.55
N VAL A 66 -9.38 0.35 2.33
CA VAL A 66 -10.27 0.61 1.19
C VAL A 66 -11.11 -0.63 0.86
N GLU A 67 -10.51 -1.83 0.90
CA GLU A 67 -11.22 -3.09 0.70
C GLU A 67 -12.32 -3.28 1.74
N GLU A 68 -12.02 -3.11 3.02
CA GLU A 68 -12.99 -3.21 4.13
C GLU A 68 -14.18 -2.25 3.94
N ILE A 69 -13.91 -0.99 3.55
CA ILE A 69 -14.98 -0.02 3.31
C ILE A 69 -15.85 -0.41 2.10
N LEU A 70 -15.25 -0.96 1.05
CA LEU A 70 -16.02 -1.43 -0.11
C LEU A 70 -16.90 -2.64 0.23
N GLU A 71 -16.43 -3.54 1.09
CA GLU A 71 -17.20 -4.66 1.62
C GLU A 71 -18.37 -4.17 2.49
N ASP A 72 -18.16 -3.18 3.36
CA ASP A 72 -19.22 -2.54 4.15
C ASP A 72 -20.31 -1.89 3.27
N ILE A 73 -19.89 -1.25 2.17
CA ILE A 73 -20.82 -0.69 1.19
C ILE A 73 -21.62 -1.81 0.52
N GLU A 74 -21.00 -2.93 0.16
CA GLU A 74 -21.66 -4.09 -0.41
C GLU A 74 -22.73 -4.62 0.54
N GLU A 75 -22.42 -4.82 1.81
CA GLU A 75 -23.36 -5.27 2.82
C GLU A 75 -24.58 -4.32 2.93
N THR A 76 -24.31 -3.01 2.89
CA THR A 76 -25.39 -2.00 2.90
C THR A 76 -26.29 -2.09 1.66
N LEU A 77 -25.72 -2.32 0.48
CA LEU A 77 -26.47 -2.40 -0.78
C LEU A 77 -27.22 -3.72 -0.98
N LEU A 78 -26.84 -4.78 -0.28
CA LEU A 78 -27.53 -6.07 -0.34
C LEU A 78 -28.96 -6.01 0.22
N ASP A 79 -29.25 -5.08 1.14
CA ASP A 79 -30.62 -4.81 1.58
C ASP A 79 -31.17 -3.53 0.91
N PRO A 80 -32.10 -3.66 -0.07
CA PRO A 80 -32.70 -2.51 -0.77
C PRO A 80 -33.48 -1.54 0.14
N LYS A 81 -33.78 -1.94 1.37
CA LYS A 81 -34.48 -1.10 2.36
C LYS A 81 -33.54 -0.11 3.06
N ASN A 82 -32.24 -0.38 3.03
CA ASN A 82 -31.26 0.53 3.61
C ASN A 82 -31.24 1.87 2.86
N ASP A 83 -30.90 2.93 3.58
CA ASP A 83 -30.66 4.23 2.94
C ASP A 83 -29.40 4.18 2.08
N GLN A 84 -29.60 4.36 0.79
CA GLN A 84 -28.51 4.31 -0.21
C GLN A 84 -28.13 5.70 -0.75
N GLY A 85 -28.64 6.77 -0.14
CA GLY A 85 -28.58 8.12 -0.67
C GLY A 85 -27.20 8.65 -1.07
N ASN A 86 -26.12 8.16 -0.43
CA ASN A 86 -24.75 8.61 -0.70
C ASN A 86 -23.81 7.51 -1.23
N MET A 87 -24.30 6.29 -1.44
CA MET A 87 -23.47 5.13 -1.78
C MET A 87 -22.75 5.29 -3.11
N GLY A 88 -23.39 5.87 -4.13
CA GLY A 88 -22.76 6.10 -5.43
C GLY A 88 -21.53 7.00 -5.34
N SER A 89 -21.60 8.06 -4.52
CA SER A 89 -20.45 8.95 -4.28
C SER A 89 -19.32 8.24 -3.52
N LEU A 90 -19.64 7.44 -2.51
CA LEU A 90 -18.67 6.66 -1.74
C LEU A 90 -17.97 5.62 -2.62
N ILE A 91 -18.70 4.90 -3.46
CA ILE A 91 -18.13 3.95 -4.42
C ILE A 91 -17.10 4.64 -5.33
N GLN A 92 -17.42 5.81 -5.88
CA GLN A 92 -16.52 6.55 -6.75
C GLN A 92 -15.30 7.08 -6.00
N GLN A 93 -15.47 7.55 -4.76
CA GLN A 93 -14.36 8.00 -3.92
C GLN A 93 -13.37 6.86 -3.67
N HIS A 94 -13.82 5.71 -3.19
CA HIS A 94 -12.96 4.59 -2.86
C HIS A 94 -12.37 3.90 -4.10
N ARG A 95 -13.11 3.95 -5.23
CA ARG A 95 -12.55 3.58 -6.53
C ARG A 95 -11.33 4.42 -6.88
N HIS A 96 -11.41 5.72 -6.69
CA HIS A 96 -10.28 6.62 -6.93
C HIS A 96 -9.10 6.30 -6.00
N GLU A 97 -9.38 6.01 -4.72
CA GLU A 97 -8.36 5.69 -3.72
C GLU A 97 -7.59 4.42 -4.09
N TYR A 98 -8.25 3.29 -4.36
CA TYR A 98 -7.54 2.06 -4.73
C TYR A 98 -6.79 2.19 -6.07
N MET A 99 -7.30 2.97 -7.01
CA MET A 99 -6.61 3.22 -8.28
C MET A 99 -5.30 3.98 -8.08
N ILE A 100 -5.26 4.94 -7.16
CA ILE A 100 -4.03 5.65 -6.78
C ILE A 100 -3.03 4.66 -6.15
N ILE A 101 -3.48 3.85 -5.19
CA ILE A 101 -2.63 2.84 -4.55
C ILE A 101 -2.04 1.89 -5.61
N ARG A 102 -2.88 1.35 -6.49
CA ARG A 102 -2.45 0.44 -7.57
C ARG A 102 -1.46 1.10 -8.53
N LYS A 103 -1.75 2.32 -8.97
CA LYS A 103 -0.87 3.08 -9.89
C LYS A 103 0.53 3.27 -9.31
N ASN A 104 0.64 3.47 -8.00
CA ASN A 104 1.92 3.68 -7.33
C ASN A 104 2.62 2.35 -6.98
N SER A 105 1.86 1.31 -6.67
CA SER A 105 2.40 0.03 -6.22
C SER A 105 2.91 -0.87 -7.36
N LEU A 106 2.28 -0.84 -8.55
CA LEU A 106 2.69 -1.67 -9.67
C LEU A 106 4.12 -1.40 -10.14
N PRO A 107 4.53 -0.14 -10.41
CA PRO A 107 5.91 0.15 -10.78
C PRO A 107 6.90 -0.18 -9.66
N LEU A 108 6.51 0.05 -8.40
CA LEU A 108 7.34 -0.26 -7.23
C LEU A 108 7.62 -1.76 -7.15
N LYS A 109 6.61 -2.61 -7.34
CA LYS A 109 6.76 -4.06 -7.38
C LYS A 109 7.74 -4.51 -8.47
N ASP A 110 7.63 -3.97 -9.67
CA ASP A 110 8.48 -4.34 -10.80
C ASP A 110 9.93 -3.92 -10.56
N GLN A 111 10.15 -2.71 -10.05
CA GLN A 111 11.50 -2.23 -9.72
C GLN A 111 12.09 -2.96 -8.52
N PHE A 112 11.28 -3.34 -7.54
CA PHE A 112 11.71 -4.13 -6.39
C PHE A 112 12.22 -5.51 -6.82
N SER A 113 11.55 -6.16 -7.76
CA SER A 113 11.99 -7.43 -8.34
C SER A 113 13.33 -7.30 -9.08
N LYS A 114 13.59 -6.15 -9.72
CA LYS A 114 14.89 -5.86 -10.34
C LYS A 114 15.97 -5.62 -9.28
N LEU A 115 15.66 -4.88 -8.22
CA LEU A 115 16.58 -4.65 -7.11
C LEU A 115 17.09 -5.96 -6.51
N LEU A 116 16.19 -6.93 -6.30
CA LEU A 116 16.54 -8.24 -5.73
C LEU A 116 17.44 -9.09 -6.66
N ARG A 117 17.35 -8.90 -7.97
CA ARG A 117 18.15 -9.64 -8.96
C ARG A 117 19.49 -8.99 -9.28
N THR A 118 19.70 -7.75 -8.88
CA THR A 118 20.93 -7.00 -9.17
C THR A 118 21.95 -7.26 -8.09
N GLU A 119 23.16 -7.68 -8.48
CA GLU A 119 24.30 -7.77 -7.59
C GLU A 119 24.80 -6.35 -7.26
N ASN A 120 24.35 -5.81 -6.14
CA ASN A 120 24.65 -4.45 -5.71
C ASN A 120 25.53 -4.38 -4.43
N GLY A 121 25.79 -5.53 -3.80
CA GLY A 121 26.57 -5.62 -2.55
C GLY A 121 25.88 -5.03 -1.32
N ILE A 122 24.66 -4.46 -1.46
CA ILE A 122 23.88 -3.84 -0.37
C ILE A 122 22.99 -4.88 0.29
N ILE A 123 22.34 -5.74 -0.51
CA ILE A 123 21.49 -6.83 -0.04
C ILE A 123 22.35 -8.09 0.10
N THR A 124 22.76 -8.36 1.33
CA THR A 124 23.56 -9.54 1.68
C THR A 124 22.67 -10.77 1.90
N PRO A 125 23.19 -12.01 1.78
CA PRO A 125 22.38 -13.22 1.93
C PRO A 125 21.63 -13.33 3.28
N ASP A 126 22.17 -12.77 4.35
CA ASP A 126 21.58 -12.80 5.69
C ASP A 126 20.35 -11.88 5.84
N ILE A 127 20.25 -10.83 5.03
CA ILE A 127 19.11 -9.91 5.03
C ILE A 127 18.14 -10.15 3.87
N LEU A 128 18.49 -10.98 2.89
CA LEU A 128 17.66 -11.29 1.73
C LEU A 128 16.24 -11.79 2.12
N PRO A 129 16.05 -12.63 3.16
CA PRO A 129 14.70 -13.02 3.59
C PRO A 129 13.79 -11.85 3.93
N ILE A 130 14.33 -10.78 4.53
CA ILE A 130 13.58 -9.57 4.87
C ILE A 130 13.05 -8.88 3.59
N TYR A 131 13.89 -8.81 2.56
CA TYR A 131 13.49 -8.26 1.27
C TYR A 131 12.46 -9.12 0.54
N ASN A 132 12.55 -10.44 0.65
CA ASN A 132 11.53 -11.34 0.12
C ASN A 132 10.17 -11.11 0.80
N ASP A 133 10.14 -10.93 2.12
CA ASP A 133 8.91 -10.59 2.85
C ASP A 133 8.32 -9.26 2.39
N LEU A 134 9.16 -8.26 2.11
CA LEU A 134 8.71 -6.97 1.56
C LEU A 134 8.12 -7.14 0.15
N GLN A 135 8.72 -7.99 -0.67
CA GLN A 135 8.19 -8.32 -2.00
C GLN A 135 6.80 -8.99 -1.90
N ASP A 136 6.62 -9.91 -0.96
CA ASP A 136 5.35 -10.58 -0.72
C ASP A 136 4.27 -9.59 -0.24
N GLN A 137 4.64 -8.63 0.61
CA GLN A 137 3.74 -7.55 1.03
C GLN A 137 3.32 -6.66 -0.16
N LEU A 138 4.24 -6.32 -1.05
CA LEU A 138 3.89 -5.58 -2.29
C LEU A 138 2.95 -6.37 -3.18
N GLN A 139 3.17 -7.68 -3.32
CA GLN A 139 2.27 -8.56 -4.05
C GLN A 139 0.87 -8.59 -3.42
N PHE A 140 0.79 -8.62 -2.08
CA PHE A 140 -0.47 -8.54 -1.34
C PHE A 140 -1.21 -7.22 -1.66
N VAL A 141 -0.52 -6.07 -1.66
CA VAL A 141 -1.12 -4.77 -2.03
C VAL A 141 -1.75 -4.82 -3.42
N ILE A 142 -1.04 -5.40 -4.40
CA ILE A 142 -1.54 -5.52 -5.77
C ILE A 142 -2.80 -6.41 -5.83
N GLN A 143 -2.78 -7.55 -5.14
CA GLN A 143 -3.93 -8.45 -5.06
C GLN A 143 -5.13 -7.79 -4.39
N THR A 144 -4.92 -7.06 -3.30
CA THR A 144 -5.99 -6.31 -2.61
C THR A 144 -6.59 -5.24 -3.50
N THR A 145 -5.78 -4.49 -4.25
CA THR A 145 -6.33 -3.51 -5.21
C THR A 145 -7.10 -4.16 -6.36
N GLU A 146 -6.76 -5.38 -6.75
CA GLU A 146 -7.52 -6.15 -7.74
C GLU A 146 -8.86 -6.61 -7.16
N SER A 147 -8.87 -7.09 -5.91
CA SER A 147 -10.10 -7.39 -5.17
C SER A 147 -11.02 -6.16 -5.08
N CYS A 148 -10.47 -4.99 -4.72
CA CYS A 148 -11.21 -3.72 -4.72
C CYS A 148 -11.86 -3.42 -6.09
N ARG A 149 -11.16 -3.69 -7.18
CA ARG A 149 -11.68 -3.50 -8.54
C ARG A 149 -12.89 -4.40 -8.81
N GLU A 150 -12.80 -5.67 -8.43
CA GLU A 150 -13.88 -6.65 -8.60
C GLU A 150 -15.10 -6.28 -7.75
N ILE A 151 -14.88 -5.95 -6.48
CA ILE A 151 -15.96 -5.50 -5.57
C ILE A 151 -16.63 -4.23 -6.15
N THR A 152 -15.85 -3.23 -6.55
CA THR A 152 -16.40 -1.98 -7.12
C THR A 152 -17.25 -2.23 -8.35
N SER A 153 -16.87 -3.15 -9.24
CA SER A 153 -17.66 -3.52 -10.41
C SER A 153 -19.03 -4.08 -10.00
N SER A 154 -19.04 -4.98 -9.02
CA SER A 154 -20.30 -5.55 -8.46
C SER A 154 -21.16 -4.49 -7.78
N LEU A 155 -20.55 -3.56 -7.04
CA LEU A 155 -21.26 -2.48 -6.34
C LEU A 155 -21.95 -1.52 -7.29
N VAL A 156 -21.33 -1.18 -8.41
CA VAL A 156 -21.94 -0.31 -9.43
C VAL A 156 -23.19 -0.97 -10.00
N ASP A 157 -23.12 -2.25 -10.35
CA ASP A 157 -24.25 -3.00 -10.88
C ASP A 157 -25.40 -3.10 -9.87
N LEU A 158 -25.07 -3.38 -8.61
CA LEU A 158 -26.03 -3.50 -7.52
C LEU A 158 -26.70 -2.15 -7.20
N TYR A 159 -25.93 -1.07 -7.18
CA TYR A 159 -26.43 0.28 -6.94
C TYR A 159 -27.41 0.73 -8.04
N ILE A 160 -27.10 0.47 -9.31
CA ILE A 160 -27.96 0.78 -10.45
C ILE A 160 -29.27 -0.03 -10.33
N SER A 161 -29.18 -1.34 -10.09
CA SER A 161 -30.34 -2.22 -9.94
C SER A 161 -31.28 -1.77 -8.82
N ASN A 162 -30.72 -1.39 -7.67
CA ASN A 162 -31.50 -0.90 -6.54
C ASN A 162 -32.21 0.43 -6.83
N ASN A 163 -31.54 1.34 -7.56
CA ASN A 163 -32.18 2.59 -7.98
C ASN A 163 -33.34 2.37 -8.97
N ASP A 164 -33.16 1.45 -9.91
CA ASP A 164 -34.20 1.11 -10.87
C ASP A 164 -35.45 0.52 -10.16
N LEU A 165 -35.23 -0.35 -9.16
CA LEU A 165 -36.33 -0.89 -8.34
C LEU A 165 -37.08 0.19 -7.56
N ARG A 166 -36.38 1.18 -7.01
CA ARG A 166 -36.97 2.32 -6.28
C ARG A 166 -37.78 3.26 -7.19
N MET A 167 -37.29 3.47 -8.43
CA MET A 167 -37.99 4.32 -9.41
C MET A 167 -39.28 3.67 -9.95
N ASN A 168 -39.35 2.33 -9.94
CA ASN A 168 -40.47 1.56 -10.46
C ASN A 168 -41.52 1.14 -9.37
N ALA A 169 -41.26 1.50 -8.10
CA ALA A 169 -42.14 1.24 -6.96
C ALA A 169 -43.03 2.44 -6.64
#